data_35411a95829be10805ee6eb5afc594c1
#
_entry.id   35411a95829be10805ee6eb5afc594c1
#
_cell.length_a   1.000
_cell.length_b   1.000
_cell.length_c   1.000
_cell.angle_alpha   90.00
_cell.angle_beta   90.00
_cell.angle_gamma   90.00
#
_symmetry.space_group_name_H-M   'P 1'
#
loop_
_entity.id
_entity.type
_entity.pdbx_description
1 polymer ?
#
loop_
_entity_poly.entity_id
_entity_poly.type
_entity_poly.pdbx_seq_one_letter_code
_entity_poly.pdbx_strand_id
1 'polypeptide(L)'
;MSTRQLTRSDITGIWSGLRPLLAPEQEGGTSERTADLSRRHTVRTSDGGLVTITGGKLTTYRKMAEDTVDVVVGALGRKGLRCRTKSLRLHGAPPGGRAEPIAGGVGANLRTDPDHLETARAAVLASRYGTEAPAVMALANGRTGLLEPLVVGLPYLAVEALWAVRREMAGSVSDVLDRRTQSSYRDARAAVDAAPTVAALIGPELGWDDARVRSEADAYAARIRSELVRAGLDPDRSTGSEGSGGTPPVGAAGGTGDSAGQAGS
;
A
#
# COMPACT_ATOMS: atom_id res chain seq x y z
N MET A 1 16.50 -17.92 11.17
CA MET A 1 15.80 -18.27 9.91
C MET A 1 14.53 -19.00 10.26
N SER A 2 13.39 -18.61 9.71
CA SER A 2 12.12 -19.30 9.99
C SER A 2 12.14 -20.69 9.35
N THR A 3 11.83 -21.72 10.14
CA THR A 3 11.72 -23.11 9.67
C THR A 3 10.33 -23.42 9.13
N ARG A 4 9.39 -22.46 9.19
CA ARG A 4 8.03 -22.64 8.70
C ARG A 4 7.98 -22.49 7.18
N GLN A 5 7.43 -23.49 6.49
CA GLN A 5 7.16 -23.43 5.07
C GLN A 5 5.99 -22.48 4.81
N LEU A 6 6.18 -21.47 3.95
CA LEU A 6 5.13 -20.55 3.54
C LEU A 6 4.13 -21.26 2.61
N THR A 7 2.86 -20.97 2.82
CA THR A 7 1.74 -21.50 2.04
C THR A 7 0.94 -20.33 1.44
N ARG A 8 0.00 -20.61 0.53
CA ARG A 8 -0.92 -19.57 0.00
C ARG A 8 -1.72 -18.88 1.09
N SER A 9 -1.94 -19.54 2.21
CA SER A 9 -2.66 -18.96 3.34
C SER A 9 -1.87 -17.87 4.09
N ASP A 10 -0.57 -17.82 3.91
CA ASP A 10 0.28 -16.80 4.51
C ASP A 10 0.31 -15.50 3.67
N ILE A 11 -0.32 -15.50 2.49
CA ILE A 11 -0.43 -14.31 1.64
C ILE A 11 -1.56 -13.42 2.18
N THR A 12 -1.19 -12.25 2.69
CA THR A 12 -2.10 -11.26 3.28
C THR A 12 -2.58 -10.21 2.29
N GLY A 13 -1.81 -9.95 1.23
CA GLY A 13 -2.15 -8.97 0.20
C GLY A 13 -1.44 -9.26 -1.11
N ILE A 14 -2.00 -8.74 -2.18
CA ILE A 14 -1.46 -8.83 -3.54
C ILE A 14 -1.60 -7.49 -4.24
N TRP A 15 -0.75 -7.23 -5.19
CA TRP A 15 -0.87 -6.10 -6.11
C TRP A 15 -0.11 -6.35 -7.40
N SER A 16 -0.51 -5.67 -8.44
CA SER A 16 0.21 -5.63 -9.71
C SER A 16 0.19 -4.23 -10.28
N GLY A 17 1.14 -3.93 -11.16
CA GLY A 17 1.21 -2.65 -11.84
C GLY A 17 1.90 -2.79 -13.19
N LEU A 18 1.49 -1.94 -14.14
CA LEU A 18 2.10 -1.85 -15.45
C LEU A 18 3.23 -0.82 -15.42
N ARG A 19 4.35 -1.15 -16.03
CA ARG A 19 5.46 -0.23 -16.23
C ARG A 19 5.44 0.31 -17.65
N PRO A 20 5.35 1.62 -17.87
CA PRO A 20 5.53 2.20 -19.20
C PRO A 20 7.00 2.07 -19.62
N LEU A 21 7.26 1.27 -20.64
CA LEU A 21 8.58 1.09 -21.23
C LEU A 21 8.60 1.78 -22.60
N LEU A 22 9.75 2.37 -22.92
CA LEU A 22 9.95 2.98 -24.25
C LEU A 22 10.53 1.95 -25.20
N ALA A 23 9.88 1.80 -26.35
CA ALA A 23 10.46 1.05 -27.45
C ALA A 23 11.70 1.81 -27.99
N PRO A 24 12.75 1.10 -28.45
CA PRO A 24 13.87 1.73 -29.15
C PRO A 24 13.38 2.48 -30.38
N GLU A 25 13.97 3.65 -30.68
CA GLU A 25 13.62 4.45 -31.85
C GLU A 25 14.13 3.89 -33.18
N GLN A 26 14.74 2.72 -33.21
CA GLN A 26 15.25 2.14 -34.44
C GLN A 26 14.11 1.59 -35.31
N GLU A 27 13.98 2.14 -36.46
CA GLU A 27 13.13 1.68 -37.57
C GLU A 27 13.41 0.17 -37.82
N GLY A 28 12.42 -0.68 -37.57
CA GLY A 28 12.42 -2.09 -37.98
C GLY A 28 12.78 -3.13 -36.94
N GLY A 29 13.07 -2.77 -35.69
CA GLY A 29 13.39 -3.74 -34.64
C GLY A 29 12.22 -3.96 -33.66
N THR A 30 11.46 -5.02 -33.83
CA THR A 30 10.63 -5.57 -32.76
C THR A 30 11.56 -6.22 -31.75
N SER A 31 11.92 -5.50 -30.67
CA SER A 31 12.58 -6.16 -29.54
C SER A 31 11.56 -7.08 -28.85
N GLU A 32 11.68 -8.38 -29.08
CA GLU A 32 10.82 -9.40 -28.46
C GLU A 32 11.08 -9.56 -26.96
N ARG A 33 12.13 -8.91 -26.42
CA ARG A 33 12.51 -9.01 -25.00
C ARG A 33 12.27 -7.68 -24.30
N THR A 34 11.29 -7.66 -23.39
CA THR A 34 11.03 -6.52 -22.48
C THR A 34 12.26 -6.11 -21.65
N ALA A 35 13.26 -6.97 -21.50
CA ALA A 35 14.52 -6.67 -20.82
C ALA A 35 15.37 -5.63 -21.55
N ASP A 36 15.25 -5.51 -22.86
CA ASP A 36 16.04 -4.62 -23.70
C ASP A 36 15.41 -3.21 -23.84
N LEU A 37 14.18 -3.04 -23.34
CA LEU A 37 13.50 -1.75 -23.39
C LEU A 37 14.13 -0.75 -22.42
N SER A 38 14.31 0.48 -22.90
CA SER A 38 14.91 1.56 -22.11
C SER A 38 14.10 1.88 -20.86
N ARG A 39 14.77 1.90 -19.70
CA ARG A 39 14.23 2.33 -18.40
C ARG A 39 14.58 3.79 -18.08
N ARG A 40 15.21 4.51 -19.01
CA ARG A 40 15.45 5.94 -18.90
C ARG A 40 14.16 6.69 -19.24
N HIS A 41 13.97 7.86 -18.66
CA HIS A 41 12.90 8.74 -19.08
C HIS A 41 13.31 9.52 -20.34
N THR A 42 12.32 9.90 -21.13
CA THR A 42 12.49 10.77 -22.29
C THR A 42 11.45 11.87 -22.24
N VAL A 43 11.89 13.10 -22.49
CA VAL A 43 11.01 14.27 -22.64
C VAL A 43 10.93 14.62 -24.11
N ARG A 44 9.73 14.75 -24.66
CA ARG A 44 9.48 15.11 -26.05
C ARG A 44 8.51 16.28 -26.13
N THR A 45 8.71 17.12 -27.14
CA THR A 45 7.77 18.20 -27.45
C THR A 45 7.20 17.91 -28.82
N SER A 46 5.87 17.92 -28.97
CA SER A 46 5.19 17.81 -30.25
C SER A 46 5.23 19.16 -31.03
N ASP A 47 4.90 19.11 -32.30
CA ASP A 47 4.78 20.32 -33.15
C ASP A 47 3.76 21.32 -32.61
N GLY A 48 2.71 20.84 -31.94
CA GLY A 48 1.71 21.66 -31.25
C GLY A 48 2.13 22.19 -29.89
N GLY A 49 3.39 21.96 -29.46
CA GLY A 49 3.93 22.46 -28.19
C GLY A 49 3.58 21.60 -26.95
N LEU A 50 2.96 20.42 -27.11
CA LEU A 50 2.70 19.50 -25.99
C LEU A 50 4.02 18.87 -25.54
N VAL A 51 4.38 19.07 -24.27
CA VAL A 51 5.54 18.43 -23.64
C VAL A 51 5.09 17.15 -22.94
N THR A 52 5.67 16.02 -23.33
CA THR A 52 5.36 14.69 -22.80
C THR A 52 6.60 14.07 -22.18
N ILE A 53 6.46 13.49 -20.99
CA ILE A 53 7.49 12.65 -20.36
C ILE A 53 7.02 11.21 -20.26
N THR A 54 7.90 10.26 -20.60
CA THR A 54 7.61 8.82 -20.60
C THR A 54 8.79 8.04 -20.06
N GLY A 55 8.53 6.84 -19.52
CA GLY A 55 9.57 5.95 -18.97
C GLY A 55 10.00 6.36 -17.56
N GLY A 56 11.26 6.05 -17.23
CA GLY A 56 11.83 6.35 -15.92
C GLY A 56 11.42 5.39 -14.81
N LYS A 57 11.69 5.77 -13.56
CA LYS A 57 11.40 5.01 -12.35
C LYS A 57 10.81 5.93 -11.29
N LEU A 58 10.03 5.35 -10.37
CA LEU A 58 9.53 6.09 -9.20
C LEU A 58 10.67 6.78 -8.42
N THR A 59 11.83 6.13 -8.30
CA THR A 59 13.00 6.67 -7.59
C THR A 59 13.68 7.84 -8.32
N THR A 60 13.37 8.08 -9.60
CA THR A 60 13.93 9.17 -10.41
C THR A 60 12.95 10.30 -10.67
N TYR A 61 11.76 10.29 -10.02
CA TYR A 61 10.67 11.23 -10.27
C TYR A 61 11.10 12.71 -10.17
N ARG A 62 11.95 13.05 -9.21
CA ARG A 62 12.45 14.42 -9.04
C ARG A 62 13.24 14.89 -10.29
N LYS A 63 14.14 14.02 -10.80
CA LYS A 63 14.93 14.35 -12.01
C LYS A 63 14.05 14.39 -13.25
N MET A 64 13.07 13.51 -13.33
CA MET A 64 12.07 13.53 -14.40
C MET A 64 11.30 14.86 -14.42
N ALA A 65 10.86 15.32 -13.25
CA ALA A 65 10.18 16.61 -13.11
C ALA A 65 11.09 17.78 -13.48
N GLU A 66 12.35 17.78 -13.02
CA GLU A 66 13.34 18.79 -13.36
C GLU A 66 13.53 18.90 -14.89
N ASP A 67 13.80 17.78 -15.56
CA ASP A 67 14.04 17.77 -17.01
C ASP A 67 12.81 18.23 -17.80
N THR A 68 11.61 17.83 -17.36
CA THR A 68 10.36 18.25 -18.03
C THR A 68 10.11 19.74 -17.85
N VAL A 69 10.28 20.26 -16.63
CA VAL A 69 10.08 21.68 -16.35
C VAL A 69 11.12 22.55 -17.06
N ASP A 70 12.37 22.10 -17.16
CA ASP A 70 13.42 22.81 -17.89
C ASP A 70 13.06 22.96 -19.39
N VAL A 71 12.49 21.92 -20.02
CA VAL A 71 11.97 21.99 -21.40
C VAL A 71 10.83 23.00 -21.51
N VAL A 72 9.86 22.97 -20.58
CA VAL A 72 8.72 23.90 -20.56
C VAL A 72 9.20 25.35 -20.37
N VAL A 73 10.12 25.57 -19.42
CA VAL A 73 10.71 26.91 -19.17
C VAL A 73 11.41 27.46 -20.43
N GLY A 74 12.15 26.58 -21.12
CA GLY A 74 12.77 26.93 -22.39
C GLY A 74 11.76 27.32 -23.47
N ALA A 75 10.70 26.52 -23.65
CA ALA A 75 9.62 26.76 -24.60
C ALA A 75 8.87 28.09 -24.33
N LEU A 76 8.75 28.47 -23.04
CA LEU A 76 8.16 29.75 -22.64
C LEU A 76 9.12 30.94 -22.73
N GLY A 77 10.34 30.73 -23.27
CA GLY A 77 11.35 31.79 -23.44
C GLY A 77 11.90 32.36 -22.11
N ARG A 78 11.65 31.71 -21.00
CA ARG A 78 12.13 32.16 -19.70
C ARG A 78 13.59 31.73 -19.48
N LYS A 79 14.42 32.66 -18.99
CA LYS A 79 15.85 32.42 -18.74
C LYS A 79 16.20 32.59 -17.28
N GLY A 80 17.29 31.97 -16.83
CA GLY A 80 17.85 32.15 -15.48
C GLY A 80 17.12 31.42 -14.36
N LEU A 81 16.08 30.64 -14.66
CA LEU A 81 15.38 29.83 -13.69
C LEU A 81 16.14 28.51 -13.49
N ARG A 82 16.61 28.29 -12.24
CA ARG A 82 17.29 27.04 -11.86
C ARG A 82 16.38 26.19 -10.97
N CYS A 83 16.36 24.88 -11.20
CA CYS A 83 15.66 23.96 -10.34
C CYS A 83 16.25 23.97 -8.90
N ARG A 84 15.38 24.12 -7.90
CA ARG A 84 15.75 24.13 -6.47
C ARG A 84 15.29 22.87 -5.75
N THR A 85 14.61 21.95 -6.44
CA THR A 85 14.00 20.76 -5.82
C THR A 85 15.02 19.78 -5.22
N LYS A 86 16.28 19.86 -5.65
CA LYS A 86 17.36 19.04 -5.11
C LYS A 86 17.61 19.31 -3.60
N SER A 87 17.46 20.57 -3.18
CA SER A 87 17.66 21.03 -1.81
C SER A 87 16.36 21.43 -1.10
N LEU A 88 15.23 21.37 -1.80
CA LEU A 88 13.93 21.67 -1.21
C LEU A 88 13.54 20.54 -0.26
N ARG A 89 13.24 20.90 0.99
CA ARG A 89 12.71 19.93 1.95
C ARG A 89 11.28 19.57 1.60
N LEU A 90 10.96 18.30 1.66
CA LEU A 90 9.59 17.81 1.54
C LEU A 90 8.78 18.25 2.77
N HIS A 91 7.48 18.44 2.55
CA HIS A 91 6.54 18.70 3.64
C HIS A 91 6.60 17.55 4.66
N GLY A 92 6.59 17.85 5.93
CA GLY A 92 6.75 16.86 7.00
C GLY A 92 8.20 16.41 7.26
N ALA A 93 9.18 16.75 6.40
CA ALA A 93 10.56 16.35 6.64
C ALA A 93 11.15 17.08 7.86
N PRO A 94 11.80 16.37 8.80
CA PRO A 94 12.39 16.97 9.98
C PRO A 94 13.58 17.88 9.65
N PRO A 95 13.94 18.82 10.53
CA PRO A 95 15.18 19.57 10.43
C PRO A 95 16.37 18.60 10.37
N GLY A 96 17.29 18.80 9.38
CA GLY A 96 18.39 17.87 9.17
C GLY A 96 18.10 16.69 8.22
N GLY A 97 16.87 16.53 7.74
CA GLY A 97 16.52 15.64 6.62
C GLY A 97 16.52 14.14 6.95
N ARG A 98 16.65 13.75 8.21
CA ARG A 98 16.64 12.35 8.63
C ARG A 98 15.51 12.15 9.65
N ALA A 99 14.55 11.31 9.32
CA ALA A 99 13.61 10.80 10.31
C ALA A 99 14.35 9.79 11.21
N GLU A 100 14.22 9.92 12.53
CA GLU A 100 14.68 8.88 13.43
C GLU A 100 13.93 7.59 13.16
N PRO A 101 14.62 6.45 13.05
CA PRO A 101 13.96 5.16 12.93
C PRO A 101 13.10 4.93 14.18
N ILE A 102 11.84 4.51 13.98
CA ILE A 102 11.04 4.08 15.12
C ILE A 102 11.68 2.83 15.70
N ALA A 103 12.04 2.88 16.97
CA ALA A 103 12.45 1.70 17.70
C ALA A 103 11.28 0.70 17.70
N GLY A 104 11.47 -0.47 17.05
CA GLY A 104 10.43 -1.50 16.94
C GLY A 104 9.84 -1.74 15.55
N GLY A 105 10.23 -0.95 14.54
CA GLY A 105 9.72 -1.12 13.17
C GLY A 105 8.25 -0.76 13.00
N VAL A 106 7.73 -0.86 11.77
CA VAL A 106 6.33 -0.54 11.38
C VAL A 106 5.30 -1.54 11.96
N GLY A 107 5.77 -2.52 12.77
CA GLY A 107 4.94 -3.54 13.41
C GLY A 107 4.75 -3.33 14.92
N ALA A 108 5.03 -2.15 15.47
CA ALA A 108 4.74 -1.87 16.86
C ALA A 108 3.25 -2.11 17.11
N ASN A 109 2.94 -3.15 17.89
CA ASN A 109 1.60 -3.50 18.28
C ASN A 109 0.97 -2.34 19.07
N LEU A 110 0.07 -1.58 18.42
CA LEU A 110 -0.74 -0.54 19.09
C LEU A 110 -1.65 -1.11 20.20
N ARG A 111 -1.57 -2.41 20.46
CA ARG A 111 -2.34 -3.13 21.49
C ARG A 111 -1.58 -3.31 22.81
N THR A 112 -0.37 -2.77 22.95
CA THR A 112 0.43 -2.91 24.16
C THR A 112 0.14 -1.80 25.16
N ASP A 113 0.17 -2.17 26.42
CA ASP A 113 0.14 -1.39 27.64
C ASP A 113 -0.48 0.02 27.55
N PRO A 114 -1.63 0.27 28.20
CA PRO A 114 -2.32 1.56 28.18
C PRO A 114 -1.43 2.76 28.54
N ASP A 115 -0.44 2.57 29.40
CA ASP A 115 0.47 3.64 29.85
C ASP A 115 1.46 4.09 28.78
N HIS A 116 1.71 3.25 27.75
CA HIS A 116 2.60 3.57 26.64
C HIS A 116 1.86 3.84 25.32
N LEU A 117 0.54 3.73 25.30
CA LEU A 117 -0.28 3.79 24.10
C LEU A 117 -0.20 5.16 23.38
N GLU A 118 -0.22 6.24 24.16
CA GLU A 118 -0.12 7.59 23.58
C GLU A 118 1.24 7.82 22.94
N THR A 119 2.31 7.41 23.60
CA THR A 119 3.67 7.48 23.05
C THR A 119 3.81 6.62 21.80
N ALA A 120 3.23 5.42 21.77
CA ALA A 120 3.24 4.54 20.61
C ALA A 120 2.47 5.15 19.42
N ARG A 121 1.30 5.73 19.66
CA ARG A 121 0.52 6.45 18.65
C ARG A 121 1.27 7.64 18.07
N ALA A 122 1.88 8.46 18.93
CA ALA A 122 2.70 9.60 18.50
C ALA A 122 3.90 9.14 17.65
N ALA A 123 4.59 8.07 18.05
CA ALA A 123 5.72 7.53 17.31
C ALA A 123 5.31 7.01 15.92
N VAL A 124 4.19 6.31 15.84
CA VAL A 124 3.63 5.82 14.57
C VAL A 124 3.31 6.98 13.63
N LEU A 125 2.64 8.03 14.11
CA LEU A 125 2.33 9.21 13.31
C LEU A 125 3.61 9.96 12.92
N ALA A 126 4.57 10.13 13.82
CA ALA A 126 5.83 10.81 13.54
C ALA A 126 6.62 10.13 12.43
N SER A 127 6.58 8.79 12.35
CA SER A 127 7.29 8.06 11.30
C SER A 127 6.73 8.28 9.90
N ARG A 128 5.43 8.56 9.79
CA ARG A 128 4.75 8.76 8.51
C ARG A 128 4.61 10.22 8.12
N TYR A 129 4.28 11.05 9.10
CA TYR A 129 3.96 12.46 8.89
C TYR A 129 5.08 13.41 9.33
N GLY A 130 6.11 12.89 10.00
CA GLY A 130 7.24 13.70 10.45
C GLY A 130 6.78 14.88 11.31
N THR A 131 7.12 16.11 10.91
CA THR A 131 6.77 17.34 11.64
C THR A 131 5.27 17.66 11.62
N GLU A 132 4.48 17.00 10.76
CA GLU A 132 3.02 17.15 10.70
C GLU A 132 2.28 16.25 11.70
N ALA A 133 2.95 15.30 12.34
CA ALA A 133 2.32 14.37 13.27
C ALA A 133 1.50 15.03 14.39
N PRO A 134 1.95 16.15 15.01
CA PRO A 134 1.13 16.88 15.98
C PRO A 134 -0.17 17.43 15.38
N ALA A 135 -0.14 17.89 14.13
CA ALA A 135 -1.33 18.38 13.43
C ALA A 135 -2.31 17.25 13.10
N VAL A 136 -1.80 16.06 12.71
CA VAL A 136 -2.63 14.86 12.54
C VAL A 136 -3.29 14.50 13.87
N MET A 137 -2.52 14.42 14.95
CA MET A 137 -3.04 14.11 16.29
C MET A 137 -4.12 15.08 16.74
N ALA A 138 -3.93 16.39 16.49
CA ALA A 138 -4.87 17.44 16.86
C ALA A 138 -6.24 17.31 16.18
N LEU A 139 -6.34 16.63 15.02
CA LEU A 139 -7.63 16.36 14.37
C LEU A 139 -8.55 15.47 15.20
N ALA A 140 -7.99 14.68 16.11
CA ALA A 140 -8.79 13.86 17.02
C ALA A 140 -9.66 14.74 17.93
N ASN A 141 -9.18 15.93 18.31
CA ASN A 141 -9.93 16.94 19.06
C ASN A 141 -10.73 16.36 20.24
N GLY A 142 -10.07 15.54 21.08
CA GLY A 142 -10.70 14.86 22.22
C GLY A 142 -11.57 13.65 21.87
N ARG A 143 -11.78 13.33 20.60
CA ARG A 143 -12.49 12.12 20.15
C ARG A 143 -11.53 10.92 20.19
N THR A 144 -11.51 10.21 21.32
CA THR A 144 -10.57 9.10 21.57
C THR A 144 -10.68 7.98 20.53
N GLY A 145 -11.88 7.70 20.00
CA GLY A 145 -12.09 6.72 18.96
C GLY A 145 -11.32 7.00 17.66
N LEU A 146 -10.94 8.26 17.40
CA LEU A 146 -10.08 8.59 16.25
C LEU A 146 -8.61 8.21 16.45
N LEU A 147 -8.22 7.90 17.66
CA LEU A 147 -6.87 7.42 17.98
C LEU A 147 -6.80 5.88 18.07
N GLU A 148 -7.90 5.20 17.80
CA GLU A 148 -7.93 3.75 17.69
C GLU A 148 -7.43 3.27 16.31
N PRO A 149 -6.99 2.00 16.20
CA PRO A 149 -6.57 1.44 14.92
C PRO A 149 -7.68 1.53 13.87
N LEU A 150 -7.38 2.09 12.71
CA LEU A 150 -8.26 2.14 11.56
C LEU A 150 -8.49 0.75 10.96
N VAL A 151 -7.42 -0.03 10.91
CA VAL A 151 -7.41 -1.40 10.39
C VAL A 151 -6.84 -2.31 11.46
N VAL A 152 -7.59 -3.30 11.87
CA VAL A 152 -7.17 -4.24 12.93
C VAL A 152 -5.86 -4.92 12.53
N GLY A 153 -4.89 -4.92 13.46
CA GLY A 153 -3.58 -5.53 13.23
C GLY A 153 -2.58 -4.68 12.46
N LEU A 154 -2.99 -3.51 11.92
CA LEU A 154 -2.10 -2.58 11.24
C LEU A 154 -1.91 -1.29 12.04
N PRO A 155 -0.76 -0.62 11.89
CA PRO A 155 -0.40 0.54 12.70
C PRO A 155 -0.96 1.86 12.13
N TYR A 156 -2.22 1.86 11.72
CA TYR A 156 -2.90 3.05 11.19
C TYR A 156 -4.01 3.48 12.13
N LEU A 157 -4.08 4.78 12.42
CA LEU A 157 -5.11 5.34 13.28
C LEU A 157 -6.28 5.90 12.47
N ALA A 158 -7.48 5.86 13.04
CA ALA A 158 -8.69 6.34 12.38
C ALA A 158 -8.60 7.83 11.98
N VAL A 159 -7.88 8.65 12.76
CA VAL A 159 -7.63 10.06 12.44
C VAL A 159 -6.92 10.27 11.11
N GLU A 160 -6.15 9.29 10.64
CA GLU A 160 -5.43 9.37 9.37
C GLU A 160 -6.38 9.37 8.17
N ALA A 161 -7.56 8.76 8.29
CA ALA A 161 -8.59 8.86 7.25
C ALA A 161 -9.09 10.30 7.07
N LEU A 162 -9.27 11.05 8.17
CA LEU A 162 -9.63 12.47 8.11
C LEU A 162 -8.50 13.32 7.55
N TRP A 163 -7.27 13.05 7.95
CA TRP A 163 -6.09 13.73 7.39
C TRP A 163 -5.99 13.51 5.89
N ALA A 164 -6.18 12.27 5.43
CA ALA A 164 -6.15 11.92 4.03
C ALA A 164 -7.13 12.75 3.18
N VAL A 165 -8.35 12.97 3.68
CA VAL A 165 -9.33 13.83 2.98
C VAL A 165 -8.93 15.28 3.03
N ARG A 166 -8.63 15.80 4.23
CA ARG A 166 -8.44 17.26 4.45
C ARG A 166 -7.13 17.79 3.91
N ARG A 167 -6.08 16.94 3.80
CA ARG A 167 -4.71 17.38 3.49
C ARG A 167 -4.08 16.64 2.33
N GLU A 168 -4.60 15.47 1.95
CA GLU A 168 -3.98 14.61 0.94
C GLU A 168 -4.93 14.26 -0.22
N MET A 169 -6.04 15.01 -0.35
CA MET A 169 -6.98 14.91 -1.47
C MET A 169 -7.59 13.51 -1.65
N ALA A 170 -7.77 12.75 -0.56
CA ALA A 170 -8.50 11.49 -0.64
C ALA A 170 -9.99 11.76 -0.91
N GLY A 171 -10.54 11.13 -1.95
CA GLY A 171 -11.94 11.28 -2.37
C GLY A 171 -12.72 9.97 -2.39
N SER A 172 -12.11 8.87 -1.93
CA SER A 172 -12.72 7.54 -1.91
C SER A 172 -12.16 6.67 -0.79
N VAL A 173 -12.86 5.57 -0.47
CA VAL A 173 -12.36 4.53 0.44
C VAL A 173 -11.04 3.94 -0.08
N SER A 174 -10.92 3.72 -1.39
CA SER A 174 -9.68 3.25 -2.03
C SER A 174 -8.52 4.23 -1.84
N ASP A 175 -8.78 5.55 -1.85
CA ASP A 175 -7.71 6.51 -1.62
C ASP A 175 -7.11 6.35 -0.23
N VAL A 176 -7.94 6.13 0.78
CA VAL A 176 -7.46 5.92 2.15
C VAL A 176 -6.75 4.58 2.30
N LEU A 177 -7.41 3.48 1.95
CA LEU A 177 -6.92 2.13 2.25
C LEU A 177 -5.82 1.63 1.30
N ASP A 178 -5.84 2.04 0.02
CA ASP A 178 -4.84 1.56 -0.94
C ASP A 178 -3.69 2.55 -1.12
N ARG A 179 -3.96 3.87 -1.11
CA ARG A 179 -3.00 4.88 -1.54
C ARG A 179 -2.35 5.64 -0.38
N ARG A 180 -3.08 5.94 0.70
CA ARG A 180 -2.54 6.71 1.84
C ARG A 180 -1.99 5.78 2.92
N THR A 181 -2.77 4.81 3.38
CA THR A 181 -2.32 3.85 4.39
C THR A 181 -1.68 2.60 3.78
N GLN A 182 -1.97 2.28 2.53
CA GLN A 182 -1.51 1.05 1.85
C GLN A 182 -1.92 -0.24 2.60
N SER A 183 -3.03 -0.17 3.32
CA SER A 183 -3.52 -1.27 4.17
C SER A 183 -3.83 -2.53 3.36
N SER A 184 -4.43 -2.38 2.17
CA SER A 184 -4.78 -3.52 1.30
C SER A 184 -3.57 -4.33 0.84
N TYR A 185 -2.40 -3.70 0.73
CA TYR A 185 -1.16 -4.40 0.35
C TYR A 185 -0.52 -5.15 1.51
N ARG A 186 -0.87 -4.79 2.75
CA ARG A 186 -0.38 -5.43 3.97
C ARG A 186 -1.32 -6.50 4.46
N ASP A 187 -2.62 -6.20 4.49
CA ASP A 187 -3.69 -7.14 4.81
C ASP A 187 -4.97 -6.73 4.08
N ALA A 188 -5.21 -7.39 2.96
CA ALA A 188 -6.34 -7.10 2.08
C ALA A 188 -7.69 -7.39 2.75
N ARG A 189 -7.76 -8.42 3.59
CA ARG A 189 -8.99 -8.81 4.29
C ARG A 189 -9.30 -7.85 5.42
N ALA A 190 -8.32 -7.52 6.24
CA ALA A 190 -8.48 -6.50 7.28
C ALA A 190 -8.85 -5.12 6.69
N ALA A 191 -8.34 -4.79 5.49
CA ALA A 191 -8.74 -3.58 4.78
C ALA A 191 -10.20 -3.62 4.31
N VAL A 192 -10.71 -4.79 3.87
CA VAL A 192 -12.13 -4.99 3.55
C VAL A 192 -12.99 -4.76 4.79
N ASP A 193 -12.60 -5.32 5.93
CA ASP A 193 -13.35 -5.17 7.20
C ASP A 193 -13.36 -3.72 7.69
N ALA A 194 -12.31 -2.95 7.40
CA ALA A 194 -12.21 -1.53 7.75
C ALA A 194 -13.00 -0.59 6.82
N ALA A 195 -13.39 -1.04 5.62
CA ALA A 195 -14.01 -0.20 4.60
C ALA A 195 -15.29 0.54 5.09
N PRO A 196 -16.22 -0.08 5.84
CA PRO A 196 -17.38 0.63 6.38
C PRO A 196 -17.00 1.75 7.34
N THR A 197 -16.02 1.50 8.21
CA THR A 197 -15.51 2.51 9.15
C THR A 197 -14.87 3.69 8.41
N VAL A 198 -14.05 3.40 7.40
CA VAL A 198 -13.42 4.45 6.58
C VAL A 198 -14.49 5.28 5.86
N ALA A 199 -15.47 4.63 5.21
CA ALA A 199 -16.56 5.33 4.52
C ALA A 199 -17.36 6.24 5.48
N ALA A 200 -17.67 5.76 6.68
CA ALA A 200 -18.37 6.53 7.70
C ALA A 200 -17.56 7.73 8.21
N LEU A 201 -16.23 7.61 8.27
CA LEU A 201 -15.34 8.69 8.69
C LEU A 201 -15.18 9.77 7.62
N ILE A 202 -15.01 9.37 6.35
CA ILE A 202 -14.75 10.33 5.26
C ILE A 202 -16.02 10.87 4.61
N GLY A 203 -17.14 10.15 4.70
CA GLY A 203 -18.40 10.53 4.08
C GLY A 203 -18.88 11.95 4.46
N PRO A 204 -18.96 12.31 5.74
CA PRO A 204 -19.31 13.66 6.17
C PRO A 204 -18.36 14.74 5.64
N GLU A 205 -17.05 14.45 5.58
CA GLU A 205 -16.05 15.39 5.05
C GLU A 205 -16.22 15.63 3.54
N LEU A 206 -16.76 14.64 2.81
CA LEU A 206 -16.96 14.67 1.36
C LEU A 206 -18.40 15.01 0.96
N GLY A 207 -19.29 15.26 1.93
CA GLY A 207 -20.69 15.57 1.69
C GLY A 207 -21.48 14.36 1.15
N TRP A 208 -21.13 13.16 1.52
CA TRP A 208 -21.85 11.93 1.13
C TRP A 208 -23.09 11.74 2.01
N ASP A 209 -24.16 11.26 1.37
CA ASP A 209 -25.30 10.73 2.09
C ASP A 209 -25.06 9.28 2.55
N ASP A 210 -25.95 8.76 3.39
CA ASP A 210 -25.84 7.40 3.94
C ASP A 210 -25.86 6.31 2.86
N ALA A 211 -26.55 6.55 1.75
CA ALA A 211 -26.60 5.59 0.64
C ALA A 211 -25.24 5.51 -0.04
N ARG A 212 -24.59 6.65 -0.28
CA ARG A 212 -23.25 6.70 -0.85
C ARG A 212 -22.21 6.14 0.10
N VAL A 213 -22.27 6.42 1.39
CA VAL A 213 -21.37 5.84 2.40
C VAL A 213 -21.37 4.31 2.31
N ARG A 214 -22.57 3.70 2.27
CA ARG A 214 -22.70 2.25 2.13
C ARG A 214 -22.16 1.75 0.79
N SER A 215 -22.57 2.37 -0.32
CA SER A 215 -22.16 1.91 -1.65
C SER A 215 -20.66 2.00 -1.89
N GLU A 216 -19.97 3.01 -1.35
CA GLU A 216 -18.51 3.15 -1.44
C GLU A 216 -17.78 2.04 -0.67
N ALA A 217 -18.27 1.69 0.53
CA ALA A 217 -17.73 0.58 1.31
C ALA A 217 -17.94 -0.77 0.61
N ASP A 218 -19.15 -1.02 0.11
CA ASP A 218 -19.49 -2.26 -0.57
C ASP A 218 -18.72 -2.43 -1.89
N ALA A 219 -18.60 -1.36 -2.66
CA ALA A 219 -17.82 -1.37 -3.92
C ALA A 219 -16.35 -1.67 -3.67
N TYR A 220 -15.78 -1.06 -2.62
CA TYR A 220 -14.40 -1.36 -2.22
C TYR A 220 -14.23 -2.83 -1.83
N ALA A 221 -15.10 -3.33 -0.95
CA ALA A 221 -15.05 -4.72 -0.48
C ALA A 221 -15.21 -5.73 -1.63
N ALA A 222 -16.16 -5.49 -2.54
CA ALA A 222 -16.39 -6.34 -3.70
C ALA A 222 -15.17 -6.39 -4.63
N ARG A 223 -14.51 -5.23 -4.86
CA ARG A 223 -13.30 -5.15 -5.68
C ARG A 223 -12.16 -5.97 -5.07
N ILE A 224 -11.84 -5.77 -3.79
CA ILE A 224 -10.72 -6.47 -3.14
C ILE A 224 -10.99 -7.97 -3.07
N ARG A 225 -12.21 -8.41 -2.72
CA ARG A 225 -12.57 -9.83 -2.74
C ARG A 225 -12.42 -10.44 -4.12
N SER A 226 -12.84 -9.74 -5.18
CA SER A 226 -12.66 -10.19 -6.56
C SER A 226 -11.18 -10.31 -6.94
N GLU A 227 -10.32 -9.40 -6.51
CA GLU A 227 -8.87 -9.47 -6.74
C GLU A 227 -8.24 -10.69 -6.05
N LEU A 228 -8.60 -10.96 -4.79
CA LEU A 228 -8.17 -12.14 -4.05
C LEU A 228 -8.58 -13.44 -4.74
N VAL A 229 -9.85 -13.55 -5.13
CA VAL A 229 -10.37 -14.74 -5.87
C VAL A 229 -9.61 -14.97 -7.18
N ARG A 230 -9.39 -13.90 -7.98
CA ARG A 230 -8.60 -14.02 -9.23
C ARG A 230 -7.17 -14.49 -9.00
N ALA A 231 -6.59 -14.20 -7.85
CA ALA A 231 -5.29 -14.68 -7.44
C ALA A 231 -5.31 -16.10 -6.86
N GLY A 232 -6.48 -16.74 -6.78
CA GLY A 232 -6.64 -18.06 -6.17
C GLY A 232 -6.48 -18.05 -4.64
N LEU A 233 -6.81 -16.91 -4.01
CA LEU A 233 -6.80 -16.73 -2.56
C LEU A 233 -8.24 -16.73 -2.03
N ASP A 234 -8.42 -17.25 -0.83
CA ASP A 234 -9.70 -17.20 -0.12
C ASP A 234 -9.96 -15.78 0.40
N PRO A 235 -11.03 -15.09 -0.04
CA PRO A 235 -11.32 -13.73 0.37
C PRO A 235 -11.82 -13.60 1.81
N ASP A 236 -12.38 -14.67 2.40
CA ASP A 236 -13.06 -14.65 3.70
C ASP A 236 -12.23 -15.29 4.81
N ARG A 237 -11.04 -15.77 4.52
CA ARG A 237 -10.16 -16.37 5.52
C ARG A 237 -9.68 -15.32 6.52
N SER A 238 -9.99 -15.53 7.82
CA SER A 238 -9.48 -14.66 8.88
C SER A 238 -7.95 -14.82 9.04
N THR A 239 -7.23 -13.72 9.11
CA THR A 239 -5.78 -13.68 9.31
C THR A 239 -5.39 -13.83 10.79
N GLY A 240 -6.20 -14.50 11.61
CA GLY A 240 -5.89 -14.58 13.03
C GLY A 240 -6.65 -15.67 13.75
N SER A 241 -6.19 -16.91 13.69
CA SER A 241 -6.16 -17.88 14.80
C SER A 241 -5.83 -19.31 14.32
N GLU A 242 -4.59 -19.58 13.95
CA GLU A 242 -4.09 -20.95 14.04
C GLU A 242 -2.71 -20.93 14.70
N GLY A 243 -2.74 -20.74 15.99
CA GLY A 243 -1.63 -20.92 16.91
C GLY A 243 -2.06 -21.80 18.06
N SER A 244 -2.46 -23.06 17.79
CA SER A 244 -2.30 -24.17 18.76
C SER A 244 -2.73 -25.49 18.10
N GLY A 245 -1.76 -26.36 17.84
CA GLY A 245 -1.77 -27.80 17.92
C GLY A 245 -3.02 -28.57 17.51
N GLY A 246 -3.10 -28.95 16.26
CA GLY A 246 -3.83 -30.12 15.85
C GLY A 246 -2.85 -31.07 15.14
N THR A 247 -2.32 -32.03 15.86
CA THR A 247 -1.64 -33.19 15.29
C THR A 247 -2.62 -33.91 14.38
N PRO A 248 -2.29 -34.17 13.11
CA PRO A 248 -3.17 -34.96 12.25
C PRO A 248 -3.23 -36.40 12.83
N PRO A 249 -4.40 -37.05 12.82
CA PRO A 249 -4.49 -38.41 13.27
C PRO A 249 -3.66 -39.30 12.34
N VAL A 250 -2.73 -40.03 12.95
CA VAL A 250 -2.00 -41.13 12.31
C VAL A 250 -3.03 -42.17 11.91
N GLY A 251 -3.31 -42.29 10.62
CA GLY A 251 -4.19 -43.30 10.05
C GLY A 251 -3.60 -44.66 10.30
N ALA A 252 -4.37 -45.52 10.96
CA ALA A 252 -4.11 -46.93 11.24
C ALA A 252 -3.87 -47.68 9.93
N ALA A 253 -2.68 -48.25 9.81
CA ALA A 253 -2.41 -49.34 8.86
C ALA A 253 -3.15 -50.56 9.32
N GLY A 254 -4.29 -50.85 8.71
CA GLY A 254 -4.98 -52.13 8.82
C GLY A 254 -4.27 -53.17 7.99
N GLY A 255 -3.63 -54.10 8.68
CA GLY A 255 -3.19 -55.32 8.07
C GLY A 255 -4.36 -56.26 7.88
N THR A 256 -4.44 -56.92 6.72
CA THR A 256 -5.01 -58.26 6.61
C THR A 256 -4.09 -59.03 5.68
N GLY A 257 -3.60 -60.08 6.22
CA GLY A 257 -3.01 -61.20 5.66
C GLY A 257 -4.00 -62.06 4.89
N ASP A 258 -3.48 -62.87 4.05
CA ASP A 258 -3.63 -64.33 4.00
C ASP A 258 -3.00 -64.84 2.67
N SER A 259 -2.10 -65.67 2.86
CA SER A 259 -2.01 -67.12 2.69
C SER A 259 -2.06 -67.64 1.22
N ALA A 260 -1.13 -68.54 1.06
CA ALA A 260 -1.16 -69.79 0.37
C ALA A 260 -0.83 -69.78 -1.13
N GLY A 261 0.19 -70.46 -1.45
CA GLY A 261 0.13 -71.73 -2.16
C GLY A 261 1.22 -71.92 -3.20
N GLN A 262 2.12 -72.76 -2.88
CA GLN A 262 2.64 -73.92 -3.61
C GLN A 262 3.17 -73.75 -5.04
N ALA A 263 4.43 -74.12 -5.16
CA ALA A 263 4.99 -75.34 -5.74
C ALA A 263 5.27 -75.32 -7.26
N GLY A 264 6.46 -75.69 -7.56
CA GLY A 264 6.68 -76.56 -8.66
C GLY A 264 7.72 -76.18 -9.72
N SER A 265 8.82 -76.88 -9.57
CA SER A 265 9.83 -77.19 -10.57
C SER A 265 10.89 -76.15 -10.84
#